data_cd7f54e5a9411637d9f7efeac0dfb066
#
_entry.id   cd7f54e5a9411637d9f7efeac0dfb066
#
_cell.length_a   1.000
_cell.length_b   1.000
_cell.length_c   1.000
_cell.angle_alpha   90.00
_cell.angle_beta   90.00
_cell.angle_gamma   90.00
#
_symmetry.space_group_name_H-M   'P 1'
#
loop_
_entity.id
_entity.type
_entity.pdbx_description
1 polymer ?
#
loop_
_entity_poly.entity_id
_entity_poly.type
_entity_poly.pdbx_seq_one_letter_code
_entity_poly.pdbx_strand_id
1 'polypeptide(L)'
;MNVVKPSAVCYNDNDPEMPYNMSEGIKQLRKIEHFARISHRSEEAVTAISYDRFLRFVVLTKGDWSVVEHGWLSVIFYVDRGITHEIVRHRLASYTQESTRFVNYTKKQEPNFIYPNKDMSEDEEGHVFYDGDWTKAINQCEESYKALVGKGWAPQLARSIFPNALGSKIAMSCNLRNWRHFLLMRTTREAHPQMREVLDPLLEEMKDYFPIIFEDINAGDTQAENLKKMR
;
A
#
# COMPACT_ATOMS: atom_id res chain seq x y z
N MET A 1 -10.83 -22.53 -7.40
CA MET A 1 -9.77 -21.49 -7.33
C MET A 1 -10.38 -20.15 -7.67
N ASN A 2 -10.20 -19.15 -6.83
CA ASN A 2 -10.64 -17.77 -7.08
C ASN A 2 -9.40 -16.87 -7.25
N VAL A 3 -9.27 -16.21 -8.41
CA VAL A 3 -8.15 -15.30 -8.70
C VAL A 3 -8.64 -13.87 -8.69
N VAL A 4 -7.92 -12.99 -8.01
CA VAL A 4 -8.29 -11.59 -7.82
C VAL A 4 -7.12 -10.68 -8.17
N LYS A 5 -7.42 -9.44 -8.59
CA LYS A 5 -6.39 -8.42 -8.83
C LYS A 5 -5.91 -7.82 -7.50
N PRO A 6 -4.63 -7.51 -7.38
CA PRO A 6 -4.12 -6.79 -6.21
C PRO A 6 -4.63 -5.35 -6.21
N SER A 7 -4.73 -4.75 -5.01
CA SER A 7 -5.22 -3.39 -4.86
C SER A 7 -4.66 -2.69 -3.63
N ALA A 8 -4.73 -1.36 -3.61
CA ALA A 8 -4.49 -0.52 -2.44
C ALA A 8 -5.57 0.56 -2.37
N VAL A 9 -6.01 0.90 -1.17
CA VAL A 9 -7.02 1.93 -0.94
C VAL A 9 -6.60 2.78 0.25
N CYS A 10 -6.55 4.11 0.06
CA CYS A 10 -6.36 5.06 1.14
C CYS A 10 -7.59 5.05 2.06
N TYR A 11 -7.35 4.83 3.35
CA TYR A 11 -8.41 4.79 4.36
C TYR A 11 -8.72 6.19 4.86
N ASN A 12 -10.01 6.54 4.86
CA ASN A 12 -10.46 7.83 5.37
C ASN A 12 -10.77 7.71 6.88
N ASP A 13 -9.90 8.28 7.71
CA ASP A 13 -10.04 8.23 9.18
C ASP A 13 -11.26 8.99 9.70
N ASN A 14 -11.77 9.97 8.94
CA ASN A 14 -12.94 10.78 9.34
C ASN A 14 -14.26 10.12 8.93
N ASP A 15 -14.27 9.36 7.85
CA ASP A 15 -15.43 8.63 7.37
C ASP A 15 -15.00 7.34 6.65
N PRO A 16 -15.00 6.20 7.37
CA PRO A 16 -14.55 4.91 6.81
C PRO A 16 -15.39 4.39 5.63
N GLU A 17 -16.61 4.90 5.45
CA GLU A 17 -17.50 4.51 4.36
C GLU A 17 -17.24 5.34 3.09
N MET A 18 -16.51 6.45 3.22
CA MET A 18 -16.17 7.33 2.11
C MET A 18 -14.70 7.18 1.71
N PRO A 19 -14.38 7.28 0.42
CA PRO A 19 -12.98 7.24 -0.03
C PRO A 19 -12.22 8.45 0.52
N TYR A 20 -10.91 8.26 0.75
CA TYR A 20 -10.01 9.37 1.02
C TYR A 20 -10.05 10.35 -0.17
N ASN A 21 -9.91 11.64 0.09
CA ASN A 21 -10.03 12.64 -0.96
C ASN A 21 -9.13 13.87 -0.72
N MET A 22 -9.06 14.75 -1.70
CA MET A 22 -8.24 15.96 -1.65
C MET A 22 -8.56 16.87 -0.45
N SER A 23 -9.82 16.95 0.00
CA SER A 23 -10.19 17.76 1.17
C SER A 23 -9.52 17.24 2.44
N GLU A 24 -9.43 15.93 2.61
CA GLU A 24 -8.73 15.30 3.74
C GLU A 24 -7.21 15.56 3.66
N GLY A 25 -6.64 15.47 2.47
CA GLY A 25 -5.24 15.84 2.22
C GLY A 25 -4.94 17.28 2.62
N ILE A 26 -5.76 18.23 2.19
CA ILE A 26 -5.62 19.65 2.55
C ILE A 26 -5.71 19.88 4.07
N LYS A 27 -6.63 19.20 4.77
CA LYS A 27 -6.70 19.27 6.25
C LYS A 27 -5.39 18.83 6.90
N GLN A 28 -4.78 17.75 6.41
CA GLN A 28 -3.49 17.27 6.88
C GLN A 28 -2.36 18.28 6.59
N LEU A 29 -2.28 18.85 5.39
CA LEU A 29 -1.28 19.86 5.03
C LEU A 29 -1.39 21.11 5.89
N ARG A 30 -2.61 21.58 6.16
CA ARG A 30 -2.86 22.73 7.08
C ARG A 30 -2.44 22.41 8.52
N LYS A 31 -2.69 21.19 9.00
CA LYS A 31 -2.22 20.73 10.32
C LYS A 31 -0.69 20.74 10.39
N ILE A 32 0.00 20.26 9.36
CA ILE A 32 1.46 20.27 9.26
C ILE A 32 1.98 21.71 9.29
N GLU A 33 1.38 22.63 8.49
CA GLU A 33 1.74 24.03 8.52
C GLU A 33 1.60 24.64 9.91
N HIS A 34 0.45 24.44 10.55
CA HIS A 34 0.19 24.97 11.90
C HIS A 34 1.27 24.55 12.89
N PHE A 35 1.62 23.27 12.92
CA PHE A 35 2.64 22.75 13.82
C PHE A 35 4.04 23.24 13.46
N ALA A 36 4.37 23.33 12.18
CA ALA A 36 5.66 23.87 11.75
C ALA A 36 5.85 25.34 12.16
N ARG A 37 4.78 26.13 12.20
CA ARG A 37 4.81 27.53 12.61
C ARG A 37 5.04 27.76 14.11
N ILE A 38 4.80 26.78 14.95
CA ILE A 38 5.04 26.83 16.40
C ILE A 38 6.51 27.21 16.69
N SER A 39 7.45 26.65 15.92
CA SER A 39 8.88 26.92 16.10
C SER A 39 9.26 28.39 15.94
N HIS A 40 8.44 29.18 15.23
CA HIS A 40 8.64 30.62 14.99
C HIS A 40 7.57 31.51 15.60
N ARG A 41 6.67 30.95 16.42
CA ARG A 41 5.55 31.69 17.05
C ARG A 41 4.73 32.49 16.04
N SER A 42 4.36 31.85 14.93
CA SER A 42 3.66 32.49 13.80
C SER A 42 2.39 31.75 13.39
N GLU A 43 1.75 31.04 14.32
CA GLU A 43 0.56 30.21 14.09
C GLU A 43 -0.65 31.03 13.62
N GLU A 44 -0.75 32.27 14.04
CA GLU A 44 -1.77 33.23 13.61
C GLU A 44 -1.70 33.58 12.12
N ALA A 45 -0.59 33.30 11.45
CA ALA A 45 -0.44 33.50 10.00
C ALA A 45 -1.05 32.38 9.15
N VAL A 46 -1.62 31.34 9.77
CA VAL A 46 -2.28 30.23 9.06
C VAL A 46 -3.59 30.72 8.43
N THR A 47 -3.74 30.50 7.13
CA THR A 47 -4.96 30.77 6.37
C THR A 47 -5.46 29.53 5.66
N ALA A 48 -6.57 29.65 4.94
CA ALA A 48 -7.12 28.50 4.17
C ALA A 48 -6.16 27.97 3.09
N ILE A 49 -5.27 28.80 2.57
CA ILE A 49 -4.41 28.51 1.42
C ILE A 49 -2.90 28.72 1.69
N SER A 50 -2.50 29.17 2.90
CA SER A 50 -1.10 29.49 3.21
C SER A 50 -0.18 28.26 3.21
N TYR A 51 -0.73 27.06 3.44
CA TYR A 51 0.00 25.81 3.55
C TYR A 51 0.86 25.54 2.30
N ASP A 52 0.37 25.81 1.11
CA ASP A 52 1.09 25.47 -0.13
C ASP A 52 2.43 26.21 -0.19
N ARG A 53 2.40 27.54 -0.16
CA ARG A 53 3.64 28.35 -0.23
C ARG A 53 4.56 28.09 0.96
N PHE A 54 3.98 27.96 2.15
CA PHE A 54 4.76 27.78 3.37
C PHE A 54 5.47 26.42 3.39
N LEU A 55 4.75 25.33 3.11
CA LEU A 55 5.34 23.99 3.13
C LEU A 55 6.33 23.79 1.97
N ARG A 56 6.09 24.36 0.78
CA ARG A 56 7.10 24.34 -0.30
C ARG A 56 8.40 24.99 0.14
N PHE A 57 8.33 26.09 0.86
CA PHE A 57 9.52 26.74 1.38
C PHE A 57 10.20 25.92 2.48
N VAL A 58 9.45 25.50 3.51
CA VAL A 58 9.99 24.79 4.67
C VAL A 58 10.50 23.39 4.29
N VAL A 59 9.72 22.64 3.53
CA VAL A 59 10.03 21.25 3.19
C VAL A 59 11.00 21.16 2.01
N LEU A 60 10.66 21.80 0.87
CA LEU A 60 11.43 21.61 -0.36
C LEU A 60 12.66 22.55 -0.44
N THR A 61 12.58 23.78 0.11
CA THR A 61 13.70 24.73 0.04
C THR A 61 14.63 24.60 1.24
N LYS A 62 14.08 24.45 2.46
CA LYS A 62 14.87 24.34 3.70
C LYS A 62 15.25 22.91 4.04
N GLY A 63 14.53 21.92 3.55
CA GLY A 63 14.77 20.52 3.84
C GLY A 63 14.26 20.04 5.21
N ASP A 64 13.35 20.79 5.83
CA ASP A 64 12.80 20.46 7.17
C ASP A 64 11.71 19.39 7.05
N TRP A 65 12.08 18.20 6.60
CA TRP A 65 11.18 17.08 6.43
C TRP A 65 10.56 16.56 7.74
N SER A 66 11.12 16.91 8.89
CA SER A 66 10.58 16.49 10.19
C SER A 66 9.15 16.98 10.43
N VAL A 67 8.78 18.16 9.89
CA VAL A 67 7.42 18.70 10.06
C VAL A 67 6.37 17.85 9.36
N VAL A 68 6.75 17.12 8.31
CA VAL A 68 5.85 16.23 7.54
C VAL A 68 5.43 15.00 8.37
N GLU A 69 6.16 14.68 9.43
CA GLU A 69 5.86 13.57 10.33
C GLU A 69 4.57 13.77 11.14
N HIS A 70 4.07 15.00 11.22
CA HIS A 70 2.76 15.30 11.82
C HIS A 70 1.56 14.89 10.95
N GLY A 71 1.75 14.66 9.66
CA GLY A 71 0.74 14.08 8.77
C GLY A 71 0.76 12.54 8.84
N TRP A 72 -0.42 11.91 8.80
CA TRP A 72 -0.58 10.45 8.87
C TRP A 72 -1.55 9.96 7.81
N LEU A 73 -1.30 8.77 7.30
CA LEU A 73 -2.19 8.09 6.36
C LEU A 73 -2.18 6.60 6.64
N SER A 74 -3.35 5.98 6.52
CA SER A 74 -3.54 4.53 6.55
C SER A 74 -3.94 4.05 5.16
N VAL A 75 -3.36 2.94 4.72
CA VAL A 75 -3.69 2.29 3.45
C VAL A 75 -3.97 0.83 3.71
N ILE A 76 -5.04 0.32 3.10
CA ILE A 76 -5.38 -1.11 3.09
C ILE A 76 -4.95 -1.68 1.75
N PHE A 77 -4.00 -2.62 1.80
CA PHE A 77 -3.56 -3.39 0.64
C PHE A 77 -4.27 -4.74 0.59
N TYR A 78 -4.60 -5.17 -0.60
CA TYR A 78 -4.93 -6.55 -0.89
C TYR A 78 -3.90 -7.08 -1.89
N VAL A 79 -2.96 -7.87 -1.42
CA VAL A 79 -1.79 -8.32 -2.19
C VAL A 79 -1.45 -9.76 -1.80
N ASP A 80 -0.57 -10.42 -2.54
CA ASP A 80 -0.10 -11.73 -2.15
C ASP A 80 0.81 -11.70 -0.90
N ARG A 81 1.05 -12.87 -0.34
CA ARG A 81 1.87 -12.96 0.88
C ARG A 81 3.34 -12.62 0.64
N GLY A 82 3.87 -12.84 -0.55
CA GLY A 82 5.23 -12.41 -0.90
C GLY A 82 5.37 -10.90 -0.79
N ILE A 83 4.41 -10.16 -1.34
CA ILE A 83 4.37 -8.69 -1.28
C ILE A 83 4.11 -8.21 0.16
N THR A 84 3.23 -8.86 0.94
CA THR A 84 3.06 -8.48 2.35
C THR A 84 4.36 -8.60 3.15
N HIS A 85 5.20 -9.60 2.87
CA HIS A 85 6.51 -9.76 3.51
C HIS A 85 7.48 -8.63 3.15
N GLU A 86 7.35 -8.02 1.97
CA GLU A 86 8.13 -6.83 1.61
C GLU A 86 7.59 -5.56 2.27
N ILE A 87 6.26 -5.40 2.34
CA ILE A 87 5.60 -4.24 2.97
C ILE A 87 6.03 -4.13 4.44
N VAL A 88 5.96 -5.20 5.22
CA VAL A 88 6.30 -5.16 6.67
C VAL A 88 7.78 -4.93 6.97
N ARG A 89 8.65 -4.93 5.96
CA ARG A 89 10.07 -4.58 6.13
C ARG A 89 10.31 -3.09 6.30
N HIS A 90 9.32 -2.24 5.96
CA HIS A 90 9.38 -0.80 6.24
C HIS A 90 9.02 -0.55 7.70
N ARG A 91 9.99 0.00 8.45
CA ARG A 91 9.85 0.23 9.89
C ARG A 91 9.32 1.64 10.15
N LEU A 92 8.92 1.87 11.40
CA LEU A 92 8.21 3.06 11.87
C LEU A 92 6.81 3.18 11.24
N ALA A 93 6.17 2.03 11.05
CA ALA A 93 4.79 1.89 10.63
C ALA A 93 4.06 0.85 11.48
N SER A 94 2.75 0.97 11.60
CA SER A 94 1.88 -0.01 12.23
C SER A 94 1.25 -0.90 11.17
N TYR A 95 1.15 -2.21 11.47
CA TYR A 95 0.62 -3.20 10.56
C TYR A 95 -0.45 -4.06 11.22
N THR A 96 -1.53 -4.32 10.49
CA THR A 96 -2.51 -5.36 10.82
C THR A 96 -2.77 -6.18 9.58
N GLN A 97 -2.49 -7.47 9.64
CA GLN A 97 -2.63 -8.39 8.50
C GLN A 97 -3.64 -9.48 8.78
N GLU A 98 -4.38 -9.89 7.76
CA GLU A 98 -5.26 -11.05 7.79
C GLU A 98 -4.49 -12.28 8.27
N SER A 99 -5.04 -12.95 9.29
CA SER A 99 -4.37 -14.08 9.93
C SER A 99 -4.80 -15.40 9.33
N THR A 100 -3.91 -16.04 8.60
CA THR A 100 -4.10 -17.42 8.13
C THR A 100 -4.11 -18.46 9.27
N ARG A 101 -3.87 -18.07 10.53
CA ARG A 101 -4.03 -18.94 11.71
C ARG A 101 -5.49 -19.07 12.12
N PHE A 102 -6.24 -17.99 12.02
CA PHE A 102 -7.63 -17.90 12.50
C PHE A 102 -8.65 -17.99 11.37
N VAL A 103 -8.29 -17.62 10.15
CA VAL A 103 -9.17 -17.75 8.99
C VAL A 103 -9.19 -19.23 8.57
N ASN A 104 -10.40 -19.80 8.52
CA ASN A 104 -10.63 -21.14 7.98
C ASN A 104 -11.27 -21.01 6.59
N TYR A 105 -10.49 -21.26 5.57
CA TYR A 105 -10.89 -21.12 4.17
C TYR A 105 -11.86 -22.21 3.67
N THR A 106 -12.26 -23.15 4.54
CA THR A 106 -13.33 -24.12 4.21
C THR A 106 -14.70 -23.70 4.75
N LYS A 107 -14.77 -22.70 5.65
CA LYS A 107 -16.00 -22.33 6.37
C LYS A 107 -16.52 -20.92 6.09
N LYS A 108 -15.62 -19.94 5.98
CA LYS A 108 -16.02 -18.52 5.89
C LYS A 108 -15.88 -17.95 4.49
N GLN A 109 -14.78 -18.19 3.85
CA GLN A 109 -14.47 -17.73 2.50
C GLN A 109 -13.49 -18.70 1.86
N GLU A 110 -13.60 -18.91 0.57
CA GLU A 110 -12.56 -19.63 -0.17
C GLU A 110 -11.27 -18.80 -0.23
N PRO A 111 -10.09 -19.47 -0.36
CA PRO A 111 -8.86 -18.74 -0.52
C PRO A 111 -8.87 -18.01 -1.86
N ASN A 112 -8.45 -16.76 -1.85
CA ASN A 112 -8.20 -16.00 -3.07
C ASN A 112 -6.71 -16.06 -3.39
N PHE A 113 -6.37 -16.10 -4.67
CA PHE A 113 -4.98 -16.09 -5.13
C PHE A 113 -4.75 -14.90 -6.04
N ILE A 114 -3.54 -14.38 -6.04
CA ILE A 114 -3.14 -13.27 -6.91
C ILE A 114 -2.18 -13.82 -7.96
N TYR A 115 -2.52 -13.62 -9.21
CA TYR A 115 -1.67 -14.02 -10.33
C TYR A 115 -0.48 -13.02 -10.45
N PRO A 116 0.75 -13.52 -10.51
CA PRO A 116 1.93 -12.64 -10.42
C PRO A 116 2.26 -11.89 -11.71
N ASN A 117 1.55 -12.14 -12.79
CA ASN A 117 1.79 -11.55 -14.09
C ASN A 117 0.69 -10.54 -14.42
N LYS A 118 1.06 -9.25 -14.55
CA LYS A 118 0.13 -8.20 -14.94
C LYS A 118 -0.30 -8.29 -16.42
N ASP A 119 0.54 -8.90 -17.26
CA ASP A 119 0.28 -9.06 -18.70
C ASP A 119 -0.57 -10.33 -18.93
N MET A 120 -1.69 -10.44 -18.22
CA MET A 120 -2.67 -11.49 -18.43
C MET A 120 -3.27 -11.34 -19.84
N SER A 121 -3.30 -12.44 -20.59
CA SER A 121 -4.04 -12.44 -21.86
C SER A 121 -5.54 -12.48 -21.56
N GLU A 122 -6.27 -11.57 -22.18
CA GLU A 122 -7.74 -11.56 -22.17
C GLU A 122 -8.21 -11.88 -23.59
N ASP A 123 -9.31 -12.65 -23.73
CA ASP A 123 -9.99 -12.82 -25.01
C ASP A 123 -10.93 -11.63 -25.30
N GLU A 124 -11.55 -11.66 -26.48
CA GLU A 124 -12.50 -10.62 -26.91
C GLU A 124 -13.75 -10.52 -26.01
N GLU A 125 -14.01 -11.55 -25.19
CA GLU A 125 -15.11 -11.62 -24.24
C GLU A 125 -14.71 -11.21 -22.80
N GLY A 126 -13.41 -10.87 -22.60
CA GLY A 126 -12.88 -10.45 -21.29
C GLY A 126 -12.50 -11.61 -20.35
N HIS A 127 -12.39 -12.82 -20.87
CA HIS A 127 -11.90 -13.96 -20.10
C HIS A 127 -10.39 -13.88 -19.95
N VAL A 128 -9.92 -13.97 -18.69
CA VAL A 128 -8.50 -13.92 -18.36
C VAL A 128 -7.90 -15.32 -18.37
N PHE A 129 -6.84 -15.50 -19.12
CA PHE A 129 -6.09 -16.75 -19.19
C PHE A 129 -4.89 -16.71 -18.26
N TYR A 130 -4.79 -17.72 -17.41
CA TYR A 130 -3.65 -17.94 -16.52
C TYR A 130 -2.80 -19.08 -17.05
N ASP A 131 -1.51 -19.04 -16.76
CA ASP A 131 -0.60 -20.13 -17.08
C ASP A 131 -1.11 -21.47 -16.53
N GLY A 132 -1.10 -22.52 -17.37
CA GLY A 132 -1.69 -23.81 -17.03
C GLY A 132 -0.96 -24.54 -15.90
N ASP A 133 0.36 -24.41 -15.80
CA ASP A 133 1.14 -25.03 -14.73
C ASP A 133 0.93 -24.29 -13.41
N TRP A 134 0.84 -22.95 -13.45
CA TRP A 134 0.48 -22.15 -12.29
C TRP A 134 -0.91 -22.52 -11.76
N THR A 135 -1.90 -22.55 -12.66
CA THR A 135 -3.30 -22.90 -12.32
C THR A 135 -3.41 -24.28 -11.70
N LYS A 136 -2.70 -25.27 -12.24
CA LYS A 136 -2.65 -26.65 -11.70
C LYS A 136 -2.03 -26.68 -10.31
N ALA A 137 -0.92 -25.97 -10.11
CA ALA A 137 -0.26 -25.92 -8.80
C ALA A 137 -1.14 -25.27 -7.72
N ILE A 138 -1.81 -24.16 -8.04
CA ILE A 138 -2.71 -23.47 -7.11
C ILE A 138 -3.92 -24.32 -6.76
N ASN A 139 -4.58 -24.96 -7.75
CA ASN A 139 -5.70 -25.87 -7.50
C ASN A 139 -5.27 -27.01 -6.57
N GLN A 140 -4.10 -27.62 -6.81
CA GLN A 140 -3.58 -28.70 -5.96
C GLN A 140 -3.33 -28.21 -4.51
N CYS A 141 -2.82 -27.00 -4.32
CA CYS A 141 -2.65 -26.43 -2.98
C CYS A 141 -3.99 -26.23 -2.27
N GLU A 142 -5.00 -25.71 -2.95
CA GLU A 142 -6.34 -25.49 -2.40
C GLU A 142 -7.01 -26.83 -2.01
N GLU A 143 -6.98 -27.83 -2.89
CA GLU A 143 -7.51 -29.17 -2.64
C GLU A 143 -6.80 -29.84 -1.45
N SER A 144 -5.47 -29.75 -1.40
CA SER A 144 -4.69 -30.29 -0.31
C SER A 144 -5.01 -29.60 1.03
N TYR A 145 -5.20 -28.28 1.04
CA TYR A 145 -5.66 -27.57 2.25
C TYR A 145 -7.01 -28.09 2.72
N LYS A 146 -8.00 -28.18 1.81
CA LYS A 146 -9.34 -28.71 2.13
C LYS A 146 -9.26 -30.15 2.68
N ALA A 147 -8.44 -30.98 2.07
CA ALA A 147 -8.23 -32.38 2.52
C ALA A 147 -7.59 -32.47 3.92
N LEU A 148 -6.57 -31.63 4.20
CA LEU A 148 -5.93 -31.57 5.52
C LEU A 148 -6.90 -31.15 6.62
N VAL A 149 -7.69 -30.09 6.37
CA VAL A 149 -8.73 -29.64 7.31
C VAL A 149 -9.81 -30.72 7.49
N GLY A 150 -10.21 -31.40 6.41
CA GLY A 150 -11.15 -32.53 6.47
C GLY A 150 -10.63 -33.72 7.29
N LYS A 151 -9.32 -33.91 7.35
CA LYS A 151 -8.64 -34.88 8.23
C LYS A 151 -8.48 -34.40 9.69
N GLY A 152 -9.04 -33.24 10.04
CA GLY A 152 -8.98 -32.68 11.38
C GLY A 152 -7.76 -31.80 11.68
N TRP A 153 -6.96 -31.43 10.67
CA TRP A 153 -5.87 -30.51 10.89
C TRP A 153 -6.41 -29.09 11.23
N ALA A 154 -5.84 -28.48 12.25
CA ALA A 154 -6.15 -27.10 12.56
C ALA A 154 -5.72 -26.18 11.39
N PRO A 155 -6.49 -25.11 11.05
CA PRO A 155 -6.15 -24.19 9.96
C PRO A 155 -4.72 -23.65 10.05
N GLN A 156 -4.24 -23.35 11.26
CA GLN A 156 -2.87 -22.86 11.51
C GLN A 156 -1.76 -23.86 11.10
N LEU A 157 -2.06 -25.13 10.96
CA LEU A 157 -1.14 -26.16 10.46
C LEU A 157 -1.36 -26.40 8.97
N ALA A 158 -2.62 -26.56 8.56
CA ALA A 158 -2.99 -26.82 7.17
C ALA A 158 -2.51 -25.72 6.21
N ARG A 159 -2.46 -24.46 6.66
CA ARG A 159 -1.98 -23.31 5.87
C ARG A 159 -0.52 -23.42 5.39
N SER A 160 0.25 -24.35 5.94
CA SER A 160 1.67 -24.53 5.57
C SER A 160 1.89 -24.88 4.09
N ILE A 161 0.86 -25.36 3.41
CA ILE A 161 0.90 -25.71 1.99
C ILE A 161 0.53 -24.57 1.05
N PHE A 162 0.00 -23.45 1.56
CA PHE A 162 -0.35 -22.32 0.71
C PHE A 162 0.90 -21.63 0.14
N PRO A 163 0.88 -21.32 -1.17
CA PRO A 163 1.96 -20.60 -1.81
C PRO A 163 1.95 -19.10 -1.44
N ASN A 164 3.01 -18.40 -1.80
CA ASN A 164 3.06 -16.94 -1.68
C ASN A 164 1.93 -16.23 -2.44
N ALA A 165 1.42 -16.84 -3.51
CA ALA A 165 0.31 -16.30 -4.29
C ALA A 165 -1.01 -16.17 -3.51
N LEU A 166 -1.11 -16.71 -2.27
CA LEU A 166 -2.29 -16.51 -1.43
C LEU A 166 -2.50 -15.03 -1.15
N GLY A 167 -3.64 -14.50 -1.57
CA GLY A 167 -4.07 -13.12 -1.31
C GLY A 167 -4.29 -12.87 0.19
N SER A 168 -3.92 -11.68 0.65
CA SER A 168 -4.06 -11.28 2.05
C SER A 168 -4.30 -9.78 2.15
N LYS A 169 -5.20 -9.38 3.03
CA LYS A 169 -5.35 -7.98 3.41
C LYS A 169 -4.30 -7.58 4.43
N ILE A 170 -3.69 -6.41 4.23
CA ILE A 170 -2.80 -5.79 5.20
C ILE A 170 -3.07 -4.29 5.26
N ALA A 171 -3.34 -3.79 6.46
CA ALA A 171 -3.38 -2.37 6.73
C ALA A 171 -1.98 -1.90 7.15
N MET A 172 -1.54 -0.78 6.59
CA MET A 172 -0.31 -0.07 6.96
C MET A 172 -0.66 1.37 7.32
N SER A 173 -0.23 1.81 8.50
CA SER A 173 -0.40 3.19 8.97
C SER A 173 0.95 3.77 9.35
N CYS A 174 1.30 4.91 8.77
CA CYS A 174 2.50 5.65 9.16
C CYS A 174 2.39 7.14 8.80
N ASN A 175 3.36 7.93 9.23
CA ASN A 175 3.41 9.33 8.87
C ASN A 175 3.80 9.54 7.39
N LEU A 176 3.50 10.73 6.85
CA LEU A 176 3.70 11.03 5.44
C LEU A 176 5.16 11.01 5.01
N ARG A 177 6.12 11.29 5.92
CA ARG A 177 7.54 11.16 5.63
C ARG A 177 7.94 9.71 5.40
N ASN A 178 7.41 8.77 6.18
CA ASN A 178 7.64 7.34 5.99
C ASN A 178 6.93 6.81 4.73
N TRP A 179 5.74 7.32 4.42
CA TRP A 179 5.08 7.05 3.14
C TRP A 179 5.93 7.48 1.96
N ARG A 180 6.52 8.69 2.03
CA ARG A 180 7.46 9.15 1.00
C ARG A 180 8.64 8.18 0.84
N HIS A 181 9.27 7.79 1.94
CA HIS A 181 10.36 6.81 1.89
C HIS A 181 9.92 5.48 1.28
N PHE A 182 8.74 4.97 1.67
CA PHE A 182 8.18 3.73 1.13
C PHE A 182 7.99 3.82 -0.38
N LEU A 183 7.35 4.87 -0.87
CA LEU A 183 7.09 5.07 -2.30
C LEU A 183 8.40 5.24 -3.09
N LEU A 184 9.34 6.06 -2.62
CA LEU A 184 10.67 6.21 -3.24
C LEU A 184 11.43 4.88 -3.41
N MET A 185 11.21 3.92 -2.50
CA MET A 185 11.86 2.61 -2.56
C MET A 185 11.10 1.57 -3.37
N ARG A 186 9.76 1.69 -3.48
CA ARG A 186 8.90 0.61 -3.96
C ARG A 186 8.18 0.90 -5.29
N THR A 187 8.29 2.12 -5.81
CA THR A 187 7.84 2.47 -7.17
C THR A 187 8.99 2.49 -8.19
N THR A 188 10.20 2.10 -7.78
CA THR A 188 11.35 2.00 -8.68
C THR A 188 11.16 0.85 -9.69
N ARG A 189 11.81 0.96 -10.84
CA ARG A 189 11.78 -0.10 -11.86
C ARG A 189 12.37 -1.43 -11.38
N GLU A 190 13.23 -1.41 -10.37
CA GLU A 190 13.83 -2.59 -9.74
C GLU A 190 12.90 -3.25 -8.71
N ALA A 191 11.81 -2.58 -8.29
CA ALA A 191 10.84 -3.16 -7.37
C ALA A 191 10.05 -4.31 -8.01
N HIS A 192 9.56 -5.22 -7.18
CA HIS A 192 8.75 -6.35 -7.64
C HIS A 192 7.58 -5.89 -8.52
N PRO A 193 7.30 -6.52 -9.68
CA PRO A 193 6.24 -6.08 -10.60
C PRO A 193 4.89 -5.90 -9.92
N GLN A 194 4.44 -6.84 -9.09
CA GLN A 194 3.16 -6.72 -8.37
C GLN A 194 3.17 -5.56 -7.35
N MET A 195 4.32 -5.26 -6.74
CA MET A 195 4.45 -4.08 -5.87
C MET A 195 4.18 -2.79 -6.67
N ARG A 196 4.77 -2.68 -7.87
CA ARG A 196 4.55 -1.52 -8.76
C ARG A 196 3.12 -1.46 -9.26
N GLU A 197 2.52 -2.61 -9.62
CA GLU A 197 1.12 -2.69 -10.06
C GLU A 197 0.17 -2.03 -9.05
N VAL A 198 0.47 -2.15 -7.76
CA VAL A 198 -0.34 -1.59 -6.67
C VAL A 198 0.07 -0.17 -6.30
N LEU A 199 1.37 0.11 -6.31
CA LEU A 199 1.89 1.38 -5.80
C LEU A 199 1.95 2.49 -6.85
N ASP A 200 2.08 2.17 -8.14
CA ASP A 200 2.09 3.21 -9.17
C ASP A 200 0.75 3.98 -9.21
N PRO A 201 -0.44 3.33 -9.19
CA PRO A 201 -1.71 4.04 -9.06
C PRO A 201 -1.85 4.78 -7.72
N LEU A 202 -1.44 4.13 -6.62
CA LEU A 202 -1.50 4.74 -5.29
C LEU A 202 -0.63 6.01 -5.20
N LEU A 203 0.54 6.02 -5.84
CA LEU A 203 1.40 7.19 -5.90
C LEU A 203 0.71 8.36 -6.59
N GLU A 204 0.01 8.13 -7.70
CA GLU A 204 -0.72 9.21 -8.39
C GLU A 204 -1.85 9.77 -7.52
N GLU A 205 -2.62 8.91 -6.85
CA GLU A 205 -3.61 9.38 -5.87
C GLU A 205 -2.98 10.19 -4.73
N MET A 206 -1.84 9.76 -4.20
CA MET A 206 -1.14 10.46 -3.12
C MET A 206 -0.55 11.81 -3.58
N LYS A 207 -0.18 11.95 -4.86
CA LYS A 207 0.20 13.25 -5.42
C LYS A 207 -0.95 14.24 -5.43
N ASP A 208 -2.16 13.77 -5.74
CA ASP A 208 -3.36 14.62 -5.69
C ASP A 208 -3.70 15.05 -4.27
N TYR A 209 -3.54 14.16 -3.30
CA TYR A 209 -3.83 14.46 -1.89
C TYR A 209 -2.76 15.32 -1.21
N PHE A 210 -1.49 15.11 -1.57
CA PHE A 210 -0.33 15.71 -0.92
C PHE A 210 0.74 16.15 -1.93
N PRO A 211 0.43 17.06 -2.87
CA PRO A 211 1.32 17.37 -3.99
C PRO A 211 2.72 17.77 -3.53
N ILE A 212 2.84 18.64 -2.50
CA ILE A 212 4.12 19.11 -1.97
C ILE A 212 5.04 17.97 -1.50
N ILE A 213 4.45 16.86 -1.05
CA ILE A 213 5.19 15.75 -0.43
C ILE A 213 5.60 14.70 -1.47
N PHE A 214 4.79 14.48 -2.50
CA PHE A 214 4.95 13.36 -3.43
C PHE A 214 5.16 13.77 -4.89
N GLU A 215 4.97 15.04 -5.27
CA GLU A 215 4.97 15.48 -6.67
C GLU A 215 6.26 15.17 -7.46
N ASP A 216 7.39 15.09 -6.78
CA ASP A 216 8.70 14.84 -7.39
C ASP A 216 9.04 13.34 -7.54
N ILE A 217 8.19 12.45 -7.05
CA ILE A 217 8.38 10.99 -7.18
C ILE A 217 7.78 10.54 -8.51
N ASN A 218 8.55 9.81 -9.32
CA ASN A 218 8.06 9.26 -10.56
C ASN A 218 8.11 7.73 -10.51
N ALA A 219 7.01 7.10 -10.88
CA ALA A 219 6.97 5.65 -11.05
C ALA A 219 7.97 5.23 -12.14
N GLY A 220 8.75 4.19 -11.86
CA GLY A 220 9.77 3.69 -12.78
C GLY A 220 11.12 4.39 -12.73
N ASP A 221 11.31 5.43 -11.92
CA ASP A 221 12.64 5.96 -11.62
C ASP A 221 13.55 4.86 -11.05
N THR A 222 14.85 4.99 -11.28
CA THR A 222 15.82 4.08 -10.67
C THR A 222 15.96 4.34 -9.17
N GLN A 223 16.39 3.32 -8.43
CA GLN A 223 16.73 3.51 -7.02
C GLN A 223 17.79 4.60 -6.83
N ALA A 224 18.77 4.73 -7.73
CA ALA A 224 19.81 5.76 -7.66
C ALA A 224 19.25 7.19 -7.85
N GLU A 225 18.24 7.38 -8.71
CA GLU A 225 17.54 8.65 -8.88
C GLU A 225 16.74 9.01 -7.62
N ASN A 226 16.00 8.05 -7.07
CA ASN A 226 15.20 8.25 -5.87
C ASN A 226 16.03 8.50 -4.61
N LEU A 227 17.23 7.91 -4.47
CA LEU A 227 18.14 8.20 -3.36
C LEU A 227 18.54 9.68 -3.30
N LYS A 228 18.60 10.40 -4.44
CA LYS A 228 18.87 11.84 -4.48
C LYS A 228 17.72 12.67 -3.90
N LYS A 229 16.48 12.16 -3.99
CA LYS A 229 15.26 12.80 -3.49
C LYS A 229 15.02 12.57 -1.99
N MET A 230 15.77 11.69 -1.36
CA MET A 230 15.69 11.38 0.08
C MET A 230 16.47 12.35 0.98
N ARG A 231 17.23 13.28 0.38
CA ARG A 231 18.11 14.22 1.08
C ARG A 231 17.37 15.46 1.54
#